data_31693fb02f8c9e1f8ff23f289407e6d3
#
_entry.id   31693fb02f8c9e1f8ff23f289407e6d3
#
_cell.length_a   1.000
_cell.length_b   1.000
_cell.length_c   1.000
_cell.angle_alpha   90.00
_cell.angle_beta   90.00
_cell.angle_gamma   90.00
#
_symmetry.space_group_name_H-M   'P 1'
#
loop_
_entity.id
_entity.type
_entity.pdbx_description
1 polymer ?
#
loop_
_entity_poly.entity_id
_entity_poly.type
_entity_poly.pdbx_seq_one_letter_code
_entity_poly.pdbx_strand_id
1 'polypeptide(L)'
;MLFRSFTTRLTGQLLSVMLQDSAHIQEQDAQWKNQKGKRAGRPPVEPLYTVADAAQVAEHLVTAEYGQIIELFEGVKIRFVDAGHLLGSASVEMWMEEGGVEKKIVFSGDIGNVNQPIIRDPSWVHGADYVVMESTYGDRNHAPVASYTAELAKIIDDTFSKGGNVIIPSFAVGRTQELLYFMREMKKEGLVKSNPDFTVCVDSPLANEATKIFSGDLRGYLDEEALEVVKEGERLFTFPGLMMTESSEESKLLNLDKSSKVIISASGMCDAGRIRHHLKHNLWREECAIVFVGYQGEGTLGRHLLEGAKQVRLFGEEIAVNASIYNFQGLSSHADRDHLLQWIDQVKDPAPQQIFVVHGDAQVTEIFANTLRERSEERRVGKECR
;
A
#
# COMPACT_ATOMS: atom_id res chain seq x y z
N MET A 1 -24.31 -21.59 11.36
CA MET A 1 -23.75 -21.27 10.03
C MET A 1 -22.33 -20.77 10.31
N LEU A 2 -21.31 -21.53 9.90
CA LEU A 2 -19.93 -21.09 10.07
C LEU A 2 -19.64 -20.03 9.00
N PHE A 3 -19.41 -18.80 9.41
CA PHE A 3 -18.91 -17.77 8.52
C PHE A 3 -17.51 -18.22 8.01
N ARG A 4 -17.32 -18.18 6.70
CA ARG A 4 -16.03 -18.41 6.06
C ARG A 4 -15.63 -17.16 5.29
N SER A 5 -14.37 -16.77 5.38
CA SER A 5 -13.80 -15.69 4.58
C SER A 5 -12.85 -16.30 3.55
N PHE A 6 -13.08 -15.99 2.28
CA PHE A 6 -12.26 -16.49 1.17
C PHE A 6 -11.23 -15.43 0.78
N THR A 7 -9.99 -15.83 0.65
CA THR A 7 -8.87 -14.92 0.31
C THR A 7 -7.87 -15.61 -0.61
N THR A 8 -6.99 -14.82 -1.24
CA THR A 8 -5.76 -15.41 -1.79
C THR A 8 -4.86 -15.90 -0.66
N ARG A 9 -3.93 -16.80 -0.95
CA ARG A 9 -3.04 -17.39 0.06
C ARG A 9 -2.23 -16.32 0.81
N LEU A 10 -1.62 -15.36 0.09
CA LEU A 10 -0.81 -14.30 0.72
C LEU A 10 -1.66 -13.31 1.49
N THR A 11 -2.83 -12.93 1.00
CA THR A 11 -3.78 -12.09 1.76
C THR A 11 -4.18 -12.76 3.06
N GLY A 12 -4.43 -14.08 3.06
CA GLY A 12 -4.73 -14.82 4.28
C GLY A 12 -3.61 -14.77 5.32
N GLN A 13 -2.35 -14.85 4.89
CA GLN A 13 -1.19 -14.69 5.78
C GLN A 13 -1.07 -13.28 6.32
N LEU A 14 -1.24 -12.26 5.48
CA LEU A 14 -1.20 -10.84 5.88
C LEU A 14 -2.34 -10.49 6.83
N LEU A 15 -3.55 -10.99 6.60
CA LEU A 15 -4.71 -10.75 7.47
C LEU A 15 -4.43 -11.16 8.91
N SER A 16 -3.77 -12.28 9.13
CA SER A 16 -3.44 -12.78 10.46
C SER A 16 -2.58 -11.79 11.25
N VAL A 17 -1.64 -11.12 10.58
CA VAL A 17 -0.75 -10.14 11.20
C VAL A 17 -1.42 -8.78 11.32
N MET A 18 -2.08 -8.31 10.26
CA MET A 18 -2.68 -6.97 10.21
C MET A 18 -3.86 -6.83 11.18
N LEU A 19 -4.71 -7.84 11.29
CA LEU A 19 -5.84 -7.80 12.21
C LEU A 19 -5.40 -7.81 13.66
N GLN A 20 -4.34 -8.56 14.00
CA GLN A 20 -3.79 -8.56 15.36
C GLN A 20 -3.15 -7.22 15.70
N ASP A 21 -2.39 -6.61 14.79
CA ASP A 21 -1.81 -5.27 14.98
C ASP A 21 -2.89 -4.22 15.19
N SER A 22 -3.92 -4.22 14.33
CA SER A 22 -5.07 -3.32 14.45
C SER A 22 -5.83 -3.51 15.78
N ALA A 23 -6.07 -4.76 16.19
CA ALA A 23 -6.71 -5.06 17.47
C ALA A 23 -5.89 -4.53 18.65
N HIS A 24 -4.57 -4.74 18.63
CA HIS A 24 -3.66 -4.24 19.65
C HIS A 24 -3.72 -2.71 19.78
N ILE A 25 -3.73 -1.99 18.65
CA ILE A 25 -3.88 -0.53 18.63
C ILE A 25 -5.22 -0.11 19.26
N GLN A 26 -6.32 -0.78 18.90
CA GLN A 26 -7.64 -0.48 19.45
C GLN A 26 -7.75 -0.75 20.95
N GLU A 27 -7.16 -1.83 21.45
CA GLU A 27 -7.08 -2.13 22.87
C GLU A 27 -6.29 -1.06 23.63
N GLN A 28 -5.14 -0.62 23.10
CA GLN A 28 -4.34 0.45 23.68
C GLN A 28 -5.10 1.79 23.68
N ASP A 29 -5.78 2.13 22.59
CA ASP A 29 -6.60 3.33 22.50
C ASP A 29 -7.75 3.33 23.52
N ALA A 30 -8.43 2.20 23.67
CA ALA A 30 -9.49 2.04 24.67
C ALA A 30 -8.94 2.19 26.09
N GLN A 31 -7.81 1.56 26.38
CA GLN A 31 -7.14 1.68 27.70
C GLN A 31 -6.77 3.15 27.98
N TRP A 32 -6.18 3.83 27.02
CA TRP A 32 -5.79 5.24 27.17
C TRP A 32 -7.00 6.17 27.35
N LYS A 33 -8.07 5.98 26.56
CA LYS A 33 -9.34 6.70 26.73
C LYS A 33 -9.95 6.45 28.12
N ASN A 34 -9.89 5.22 28.58
CA ASN A 34 -10.42 4.84 29.91
C ASN A 34 -9.61 5.46 31.05
N GLN A 35 -8.27 5.49 30.95
CA GLN A 35 -7.45 6.17 31.97
C GLN A 35 -7.77 7.66 32.05
N LYS A 36 -7.94 8.35 30.93
CA LYS A 36 -8.34 9.76 30.91
C LYS A 36 -9.80 9.95 31.32
N GLY A 37 -10.70 9.09 30.84
CA GLY A 37 -12.13 9.13 31.13
C GLY A 37 -12.44 8.92 32.61
N LYS A 38 -11.69 8.03 33.29
CA LYS A 38 -11.84 7.77 34.74
C LYS A 38 -11.72 9.05 35.56
N ARG A 39 -10.77 9.93 35.20
CA ARG A 39 -10.58 11.22 35.90
C ARG A 39 -11.73 12.22 35.64
N ALA A 40 -12.46 12.04 34.54
CA ALA A 40 -13.58 12.88 34.12
C ALA A 40 -14.95 12.25 34.43
N GLY A 41 -15.01 11.11 35.15
CA GLY A 41 -16.24 10.40 35.47
C GLY A 41 -16.96 9.81 34.27
N ARG A 42 -16.25 9.56 33.13
CA ARG A 42 -16.85 8.99 31.92
C ARG A 42 -16.93 7.46 32.02
N PRO A 43 -17.94 6.83 31.42
CA PRO A 43 -18.02 5.37 31.34
C PRO A 43 -16.84 4.80 30.54
N PRO A 44 -16.41 3.55 30.82
CA PRO A 44 -15.36 2.90 30.04
C PRO A 44 -15.81 2.65 28.61
N VAL A 45 -14.84 2.71 27.68
CA VAL A 45 -14.99 2.40 26.27
C VAL A 45 -14.35 1.04 26.02
N GLU A 46 -15.01 0.18 25.27
CA GLU A 46 -14.47 -1.11 24.80
C GLU A 46 -13.85 -0.96 23.41
N PRO A 47 -12.81 -1.75 23.05
CA PRO A 47 -12.32 -1.81 21.70
C PRO A 47 -13.40 -2.42 20.78
N LEU A 48 -13.37 -2.11 19.47
CA LEU A 48 -14.31 -2.70 18.50
C LEU A 48 -14.14 -4.21 18.40
N TYR A 49 -12.91 -4.70 18.52
CA TYR A 49 -12.54 -6.11 18.62
C TYR A 49 -11.18 -6.22 19.33
N THR A 50 -10.92 -7.39 19.88
CA THR A 50 -9.71 -7.69 20.66
C THR A 50 -8.71 -8.51 19.84
N VAL A 51 -7.47 -8.63 20.35
CA VAL A 51 -6.47 -9.54 19.76
C VAL A 51 -6.97 -11.00 19.75
N ALA A 52 -7.75 -11.39 20.75
CA ALA A 52 -8.36 -12.73 20.78
C ALA A 52 -9.40 -12.93 19.66
N ASP A 53 -10.22 -11.91 19.37
CA ASP A 53 -11.18 -11.95 18.26
C ASP A 53 -10.44 -12.00 16.91
N ALA A 54 -9.39 -11.20 16.75
CA ALA A 54 -8.56 -11.19 15.55
C ALA A 54 -7.90 -12.56 15.27
N ALA A 55 -7.44 -13.23 16.34
CA ALA A 55 -6.85 -14.58 16.22
C ALA A 55 -7.86 -15.62 15.73
N GLN A 56 -9.13 -15.53 16.11
CA GLN A 56 -10.18 -16.46 15.69
C GLN A 56 -10.50 -16.35 14.20
N VAL A 57 -10.28 -15.19 13.56
CA VAL A 57 -10.51 -15.02 12.12
C VAL A 57 -9.71 -16.02 11.31
N ALA A 58 -8.48 -16.35 11.73
CA ALA A 58 -7.60 -17.30 11.03
C ALA A 58 -8.25 -18.70 10.89
N GLU A 59 -9.09 -19.12 11.85
CA GLU A 59 -9.79 -20.41 11.83
C GLU A 59 -10.91 -20.46 10.76
N HIS A 60 -11.36 -19.29 10.29
CA HIS A 60 -12.45 -19.15 9.32
C HIS A 60 -11.95 -18.79 7.92
N LEU A 61 -10.63 -18.63 7.73
CA LEU A 61 -10.05 -18.30 6.43
C LEU A 61 -10.00 -19.56 5.53
N VAL A 62 -10.43 -19.38 4.30
CA VAL A 62 -10.25 -20.35 3.22
C VAL A 62 -9.42 -19.68 2.15
N THR A 63 -8.22 -20.18 1.93
CA THR A 63 -7.31 -19.61 0.93
C THR A 63 -7.45 -20.31 -0.41
N ALA A 64 -7.27 -19.56 -1.50
CA ALA A 64 -7.27 -20.04 -2.86
C ALA A 64 -6.12 -19.39 -3.66
N GLU A 65 -5.70 -20.07 -4.71
CA GLU A 65 -4.75 -19.49 -5.67
C GLU A 65 -5.51 -18.69 -6.76
N TYR A 66 -4.79 -17.80 -7.44
CA TYR A 66 -5.35 -17.09 -8.58
C TYR A 66 -5.86 -18.04 -9.67
N GLY A 67 -6.97 -17.69 -10.29
CA GLY A 67 -7.61 -18.47 -11.34
C GLY A 67 -8.44 -19.66 -10.86
N GLN A 68 -8.35 -20.05 -9.59
CA GLN A 68 -9.16 -21.13 -9.02
C GLN A 68 -10.62 -20.69 -8.86
N ILE A 69 -11.55 -21.48 -9.42
CA ILE A 69 -12.99 -21.29 -9.20
C ILE A 69 -13.38 -21.94 -7.88
N ILE A 70 -14.07 -21.19 -7.04
CA ILE A 70 -14.59 -21.61 -5.74
C ILE A 70 -16.11 -21.52 -5.76
N GLU A 71 -16.78 -22.60 -5.50
CA GLU A 71 -18.22 -22.62 -5.26
C GLU A 71 -18.47 -22.25 -3.79
N LEU A 72 -19.12 -21.12 -3.56
CA LEU A 72 -19.44 -20.64 -2.21
C LEU A 72 -20.67 -21.35 -1.66
N PHE A 73 -21.68 -21.47 -2.49
CA PHE A 73 -22.92 -22.25 -2.30
C PHE A 73 -23.61 -22.44 -3.66
N GLU A 74 -24.66 -23.22 -3.71
CA GLU A 74 -25.41 -23.51 -4.94
C GLU A 74 -25.75 -22.23 -5.70
N GLY A 75 -25.32 -22.16 -6.96
CA GLY A 75 -25.54 -21.01 -7.84
C GLY A 75 -24.61 -19.82 -7.62
N VAL A 76 -23.66 -19.86 -6.69
CA VAL A 76 -22.68 -18.75 -6.50
C VAL A 76 -21.25 -19.25 -6.50
N LYS A 77 -20.47 -18.76 -7.45
CA LYS A 77 -19.05 -19.07 -7.63
C LYS A 77 -18.22 -17.80 -7.65
N ILE A 78 -16.98 -17.87 -7.19
CA ILE A 78 -16.01 -16.77 -7.30
C ILE A 78 -14.68 -17.27 -7.89
N ARG A 79 -13.92 -16.30 -8.41
CA ARG A 79 -12.52 -16.49 -8.81
C ARG A 79 -11.72 -15.26 -8.47
N PHE A 80 -10.52 -15.44 -7.92
CA PHE A 80 -9.55 -14.36 -7.72
C PHE A 80 -8.67 -14.22 -8.94
N VAL A 81 -8.51 -12.98 -9.43
CA VAL A 81 -7.63 -12.60 -10.54
C VAL A 81 -6.63 -11.59 -10.00
N ASP A 82 -5.35 -11.75 -10.32
CA ASP A 82 -4.30 -10.87 -9.81
C ASP A 82 -4.58 -9.41 -10.18
N ALA A 83 -4.74 -8.56 -9.17
CA ALA A 83 -5.00 -7.13 -9.36
C ALA A 83 -3.70 -6.31 -9.53
N GLY A 84 -2.52 -6.91 -9.32
CA GLY A 84 -1.23 -6.26 -9.48
C GLY A 84 -0.96 -5.06 -8.58
N HIS A 85 -1.76 -4.88 -7.51
CA HIS A 85 -1.66 -3.73 -6.62
C HIS A 85 -0.71 -3.98 -5.44
N LEU A 86 -0.85 -5.11 -4.79
CA LEU A 86 0.01 -5.62 -3.72
C LEU A 86 0.13 -7.15 -3.87
N LEU A 87 1.15 -7.75 -3.24
CA LEU A 87 1.28 -9.19 -3.20
C LEU A 87 0.04 -9.83 -2.56
N GLY A 88 -0.70 -10.62 -3.35
CA GLY A 88 -1.94 -11.25 -2.93
C GLY A 88 -3.22 -10.44 -3.20
N SER A 89 -3.13 -9.20 -3.69
CA SER A 89 -4.30 -8.42 -4.10
C SER A 89 -5.06 -9.08 -5.24
N ALA A 90 -6.37 -8.94 -5.27
CA ALA A 90 -7.19 -9.60 -6.30
C ALA A 90 -8.39 -8.76 -6.74
N SER A 91 -8.65 -8.79 -8.04
CA SER A 91 -9.99 -8.58 -8.56
C SER A 91 -10.82 -9.83 -8.31
N VAL A 92 -12.11 -9.66 -8.02
CA VAL A 92 -13.03 -10.77 -7.75
C VAL A 92 -14.05 -10.88 -8.87
N GLU A 93 -14.05 -12.00 -9.57
CA GLU A 93 -15.11 -12.38 -10.47
C GLU A 93 -16.12 -13.23 -9.70
N MET A 94 -17.40 -12.87 -9.80
CA MET A 94 -18.51 -13.58 -9.14
C MET A 94 -19.58 -13.94 -10.15
N TRP A 95 -19.94 -15.20 -10.22
CA TRP A 95 -21.07 -15.70 -10.99
C TRP A 95 -22.22 -16.03 -10.05
N MET A 96 -23.39 -15.56 -10.39
CA MET A 96 -24.64 -15.84 -9.66
C MET A 96 -25.68 -16.36 -10.62
N GLU A 97 -26.27 -17.51 -10.29
CA GLU A 97 -27.32 -18.14 -11.07
C GLU A 97 -28.62 -18.19 -10.28
N GLU A 98 -29.69 -17.67 -10.86
CA GLU A 98 -31.04 -17.75 -10.30
C GLU A 98 -32.08 -17.99 -11.43
N GLY A 99 -32.93 -18.99 -11.27
CA GLY A 99 -33.99 -19.28 -12.26
C GLY A 99 -33.45 -19.67 -13.65
N GLY A 100 -32.23 -20.24 -13.73
CA GLY A 100 -31.59 -20.62 -15.00
C GLY A 100 -30.94 -19.43 -15.73
N VAL A 101 -30.80 -18.28 -15.09
CA VAL A 101 -30.08 -17.11 -15.61
C VAL A 101 -28.83 -16.87 -14.79
N GLU A 102 -27.67 -17.02 -15.42
CA GLU A 102 -26.38 -16.67 -14.80
C GLU A 102 -26.01 -15.21 -15.10
N LYS A 103 -25.52 -14.50 -14.10
CA LYS A 103 -24.97 -13.14 -14.19
C LYS A 103 -23.57 -13.11 -13.62
N LYS A 104 -22.66 -12.39 -14.30
CA LYS A 104 -21.30 -12.18 -13.83
C LYS A 104 -21.10 -10.75 -13.36
N ILE A 105 -20.67 -10.60 -12.11
CA ILE A 105 -20.25 -9.32 -11.52
C ILE A 105 -18.75 -9.39 -11.29
N VAL A 106 -18.06 -8.29 -11.60
CA VAL A 106 -16.63 -8.13 -11.33
C VAL A 106 -16.42 -6.98 -10.36
N PHE A 107 -15.71 -7.26 -9.28
CA PHE A 107 -15.17 -6.24 -8.37
C PHE A 107 -13.68 -6.08 -8.67
N SER A 108 -13.28 -4.90 -9.10
CA SER A 108 -11.87 -4.67 -9.46
C SER A 108 -10.90 -4.86 -8.28
N GLY A 109 -11.37 -4.57 -7.05
CA GLY A 109 -10.44 -4.24 -5.98
C GLY A 109 -9.64 -3.00 -6.39
N ASP A 110 -8.51 -2.79 -5.75
CA ASP A 110 -7.54 -1.77 -6.15
C ASP A 110 -6.69 -2.32 -7.30
N ILE A 111 -6.76 -1.69 -8.47
CA ILE A 111 -6.03 -2.11 -9.67
C ILE A 111 -4.61 -1.55 -9.59
N GLY A 112 -3.64 -2.41 -9.79
CA GLY A 112 -2.23 -2.04 -9.71
C GLY A 112 -1.74 -1.18 -10.87
N ASN A 113 -0.68 -0.43 -10.61
CA ASN A 113 0.09 0.22 -11.65
C ASN A 113 0.94 -0.82 -12.38
N VAL A 114 1.34 -0.54 -13.62
CA VAL A 114 2.17 -1.44 -14.42
C VAL A 114 3.67 -1.21 -14.19
N ASN A 115 4.47 -2.22 -14.50
CA ASN A 115 5.92 -2.20 -14.33
C ASN A 115 6.36 -1.88 -12.89
N GLN A 116 5.56 -2.28 -11.90
CA GLN A 116 5.97 -2.21 -10.49
C GLN A 116 6.96 -3.33 -10.20
N PRO A 117 8.05 -3.06 -9.46
CA PRO A 117 8.99 -4.12 -9.12
C PRO A 117 8.35 -5.16 -8.19
N ILE A 118 8.82 -6.39 -8.25
CA ILE A 118 8.48 -7.51 -7.37
C ILE A 118 7.18 -8.20 -7.76
N ILE A 119 6.12 -7.44 -8.09
CA ILE A 119 4.78 -7.97 -8.36
C ILE A 119 4.47 -7.93 -9.85
N ARG A 120 3.62 -8.85 -10.28
CA ARG A 120 3.16 -8.88 -11.67
C ARG A 120 2.20 -7.73 -11.97
N ASP A 121 2.17 -7.31 -13.22
CA ASP A 121 1.15 -6.40 -13.71
C ASP A 121 -0.27 -6.95 -13.51
N PRO A 122 -1.29 -6.08 -13.41
CA PRO A 122 -2.68 -6.50 -13.30
C PRO A 122 -3.08 -7.46 -14.42
N SER A 123 -3.71 -8.55 -14.05
CA SER A 123 -4.28 -9.50 -15.02
C SER A 123 -5.60 -8.99 -15.55
N TRP A 124 -5.88 -9.30 -16.82
CA TRP A 124 -7.11 -8.89 -17.48
C TRP A 124 -8.31 -9.75 -17.05
N VAL A 125 -9.44 -9.09 -16.88
CA VAL A 125 -10.73 -9.74 -16.68
C VAL A 125 -11.54 -9.65 -17.97
N HIS A 126 -12.17 -10.74 -18.35
CA HIS A 126 -12.93 -10.84 -19.60
C HIS A 126 -14.41 -11.07 -19.33
N GLY A 127 -15.25 -10.30 -20.00
CA GLY A 127 -16.71 -10.40 -19.96
C GLY A 127 -17.32 -10.24 -18.57
N ALA A 128 -18.27 -9.37 -18.41
CA ALA A 128 -19.09 -9.22 -17.21
C ALA A 128 -20.42 -8.55 -17.53
N ASP A 129 -21.48 -8.87 -16.78
CA ASP A 129 -22.74 -8.12 -16.84
C ASP A 129 -22.64 -6.81 -16.07
N TYR A 130 -21.92 -6.82 -14.93
CA TYR A 130 -21.75 -5.66 -14.05
C TYR A 130 -20.31 -5.56 -13.60
N VAL A 131 -19.82 -4.32 -13.43
CA VAL A 131 -18.48 -4.03 -12.93
C VAL A 131 -18.57 -3.02 -11.81
N VAL A 132 -17.91 -3.29 -10.70
CA VAL A 132 -17.63 -2.34 -9.61
C VAL A 132 -16.15 -2.08 -9.61
N MET A 133 -15.71 -0.85 -9.95
CA MET A 133 -14.30 -0.55 -10.14
C MET A 133 -13.85 0.69 -9.39
N GLU A 134 -12.57 0.68 -9.02
CA GLU A 134 -11.89 1.81 -8.38
C GLU A 134 -11.75 3.04 -9.30
N SER A 135 -11.39 4.18 -8.70
CA SER A 135 -11.17 5.45 -9.42
C SER A 135 -10.12 6.35 -8.77
N THR A 136 -9.20 5.82 -8.00
CA THR A 136 -8.23 6.60 -7.20
C THR A 136 -7.48 7.66 -8.01
N TYR A 137 -7.05 7.32 -9.22
CA TYR A 137 -6.40 8.24 -10.17
C TYR A 137 -7.19 8.39 -11.48
N GLY A 138 -8.51 8.27 -11.42
CA GLY A 138 -9.39 8.37 -12.59
C GLY A 138 -9.38 9.72 -13.32
N ASP A 139 -8.77 10.76 -12.73
CA ASP A 139 -8.67 12.10 -13.29
C ASP A 139 -7.31 12.43 -13.93
N ARG A 140 -6.27 11.60 -13.74
CA ARG A 140 -4.91 11.91 -14.19
C ARG A 140 -4.05 10.68 -14.45
N ASN A 141 -2.96 10.90 -15.17
CA ASN A 141 -1.91 9.91 -15.40
C ASN A 141 -0.73 10.16 -14.46
N HIS A 142 0.02 9.10 -14.15
CA HIS A 142 1.28 9.22 -13.44
C HIS A 142 2.33 9.88 -14.33
N ALA A 143 3.17 10.71 -13.72
CA ALA A 143 4.32 11.26 -14.42
C ALA A 143 5.32 10.13 -14.74
N PRO A 144 5.83 10.04 -15.98
CA PRO A 144 6.86 9.08 -16.29
C PRO A 144 8.12 9.38 -15.49
N VAL A 145 8.63 8.39 -14.76
CA VAL A 145 9.87 8.50 -14.02
C VAL A 145 10.91 7.61 -14.65
N ALA A 146 12.01 8.22 -15.08
CA ALA A 146 13.08 7.51 -15.77
C ALA A 146 13.79 6.47 -14.89
N SER A 147 13.92 6.73 -13.60
CA SER A 147 14.47 5.78 -12.61
C SER A 147 14.22 6.28 -11.18
N TYR A 148 13.30 5.66 -10.47
CA TYR A 148 13.07 5.92 -9.04
C TYR A 148 14.31 5.64 -8.20
N THR A 149 15.01 4.56 -8.51
CA THR A 149 16.21 4.14 -7.79
C THR A 149 17.30 5.19 -7.86
N ALA A 150 17.59 5.74 -9.06
CA ALA A 150 18.62 6.75 -9.24
C ALA A 150 18.25 8.09 -8.57
N GLU A 151 17.00 8.50 -8.65
CA GLU A 151 16.52 9.75 -8.06
C GLU A 151 16.53 9.68 -6.52
N LEU A 152 16.04 8.58 -5.96
CA LEU A 152 16.07 8.33 -4.52
C LEU A 152 17.54 8.21 -4.01
N ALA A 153 18.40 7.51 -4.74
CA ALA A 153 19.82 7.42 -4.41
C ALA A 153 20.49 8.79 -4.36
N LYS A 154 20.16 9.69 -5.30
CA LYS A 154 20.67 11.06 -5.29
C LYS A 154 20.22 11.84 -4.06
N ILE A 155 18.94 11.74 -3.66
CA ILE A 155 18.44 12.41 -2.45
C ILE A 155 19.17 11.88 -1.20
N ILE A 156 19.40 10.58 -1.12
CA ILE A 156 20.14 9.95 -0.02
C ILE A 156 21.57 10.47 0.00
N ASP A 157 22.25 10.48 -1.13
CA ASP A 157 23.64 10.92 -1.26
C ASP A 157 23.83 12.39 -0.89
N ASP A 158 22.96 13.26 -1.43
CA ASP A 158 22.91 14.69 -1.13
C ASP A 158 22.63 14.98 0.36
N THR A 159 21.77 14.18 0.98
CA THR A 159 21.40 14.30 2.40
C THR A 159 22.55 13.84 3.30
N PHE A 160 23.16 12.73 2.99
CA PHE A 160 24.27 12.17 3.78
C PHE A 160 25.53 13.05 3.69
N SER A 161 25.78 13.67 2.54
CA SER A 161 26.90 14.62 2.39
C SER A 161 26.79 15.83 3.34
N LYS A 162 25.57 16.14 3.82
CA LYS A 162 25.30 17.19 4.82
C LYS A 162 25.25 16.64 6.25
N GLY A 163 25.40 15.34 6.46
CA GLY A 163 25.28 14.69 7.77
C GLY A 163 23.83 14.52 8.25
N GLY A 164 22.84 14.58 7.34
CA GLY A 164 21.42 14.43 7.65
C GLY A 164 20.92 12.99 7.56
N ASN A 165 19.70 12.78 8.01
CA ASN A 165 18.93 11.53 7.87
C ASN A 165 17.91 11.65 6.74
N VAL A 166 17.62 10.54 6.07
CA VAL A 166 16.48 10.43 5.15
C VAL A 166 15.36 9.68 5.86
N ILE A 167 14.22 10.34 6.04
CA ILE A 167 13.04 9.79 6.70
C ILE A 167 12.00 9.50 5.63
N ILE A 168 11.52 8.25 5.55
CA ILE A 168 10.56 7.80 4.55
C ILE A 168 9.30 7.29 5.26
N PRO A 169 8.24 8.12 5.35
CA PRO A 169 6.93 7.64 5.77
C PRO A 169 6.42 6.59 4.79
N SER A 170 6.09 5.40 5.27
CA SER A 170 5.72 4.28 4.40
C SER A 170 4.61 3.43 4.99
N PHE A 171 3.76 2.89 4.13
CA PHE A 171 2.85 1.82 4.54
C PHE A 171 3.64 0.57 4.87
N ALA A 172 3.22 -0.13 5.92
CA ALA A 172 3.93 -1.30 6.43
C ALA A 172 3.91 -2.49 5.44
N VAL A 173 2.85 -2.58 4.63
CA VAL A 173 2.63 -3.64 3.64
C VAL A 173 2.76 -3.06 2.23
N GLY A 174 3.50 -3.73 1.38
CA GLY A 174 3.74 -3.37 -0.01
C GLY A 174 4.86 -2.33 -0.17
N ARG A 175 4.58 -1.07 0.15
CA ARG A 175 5.52 0.04 -0.08
C ARG A 175 6.86 -0.10 0.67
N THR A 176 6.83 -0.57 1.91
CA THR A 176 8.08 -0.79 2.65
C THR A 176 8.94 -1.85 1.96
N GLN A 177 8.37 -2.95 1.48
CA GLN A 177 9.11 -4.01 0.81
C GLN A 177 9.66 -3.56 -0.54
N GLU A 178 8.92 -2.77 -1.29
CA GLU A 178 9.39 -2.16 -2.53
C GLU A 178 10.57 -1.20 -2.29
N LEU A 179 10.52 -0.38 -1.23
CA LEU A 179 11.64 0.45 -0.82
C LEU A 179 12.87 -0.39 -0.45
N LEU A 180 12.69 -1.51 0.26
CA LEU A 180 13.80 -2.42 0.57
C LEU A 180 14.43 -3.00 -0.69
N TYR A 181 13.63 -3.35 -1.69
CA TYR A 181 14.12 -3.79 -2.99
C TYR A 181 14.96 -2.68 -3.66
N PHE A 182 14.47 -1.45 -3.74
CA PHE A 182 15.26 -0.32 -4.27
C PHE A 182 16.55 -0.06 -3.48
N MET A 183 16.52 -0.12 -2.15
CA MET A 183 17.72 0.05 -1.32
C MET A 183 18.75 -1.04 -1.59
N ARG A 184 18.31 -2.28 -1.82
CA ARG A 184 19.17 -3.39 -2.22
C ARG A 184 19.86 -3.10 -3.56
N GLU A 185 19.09 -2.69 -4.58
CA GLU A 185 19.63 -2.34 -5.89
C GLU A 185 20.62 -1.17 -5.81
N MET A 186 20.29 -0.10 -5.06
CA MET A 186 21.21 1.02 -4.85
C MET A 186 22.54 0.60 -4.26
N LYS A 187 22.52 -0.33 -3.30
CA LYS A 187 23.75 -0.86 -2.69
C LYS A 187 24.54 -1.76 -3.66
N LYS A 188 23.85 -2.61 -4.40
CA LYS A 188 24.45 -3.50 -5.41
C LYS A 188 25.15 -2.69 -6.51
N GLU A 189 24.55 -1.59 -6.94
CA GLU A 189 25.10 -0.70 -7.97
C GLU A 189 26.03 0.40 -7.43
N GLY A 190 26.15 0.55 -6.11
CA GLY A 190 26.98 1.57 -5.49
C GLY A 190 26.56 3.01 -5.81
N LEU A 191 25.25 3.28 -5.85
CA LEU A 191 24.70 4.58 -6.27
C LEU A 191 24.87 5.67 -5.22
N VAL A 192 24.93 5.34 -3.93
CA VAL A 192 25.14 6.27 -2.82
C VAL A 192 26.64 6.34 -2.53
N LYS A 193 27.30 7.38 -3.01
CA LYS A 193 28.78 7.51 -2.97
C LYS A 193 29.32 8.09 -1.67
N SER A 194 28.56 8.98 -1.04
CA SER A 194 28.95 9.62 0.23
C SER A 194 29.04 8.63 1.38
N ASN A 195 28.27 7.55 1.35
CA ASN A 195 28.29 6.46 2.33
C ASN A 195 27.82 5.15 1.68
N PRO A 196 28.70 4.40 1.00
CA PRO A 196 28.30 3.14 0.32
C PRO A 196 27.72 2.08 1.26
N ASP A 197 28.20 2.06 2.51
CA ASP A 197 27.78 1.11 3.55
C ASP A 197 26.63 1.64 4.44
N PHE A 198 25.86 2.62 3.94
CA PHE A 198 24.81 3.28 4.72
C PHE A 198 23.81 2.30 5.35
N THR A 199 23.31 2.69 6.52
CA THR A 199 22.31 1.93 7.26
C THR A 199 20.90 2.30 6.80
N VAL A 200 20.06 1.28 6.61
CA VAL A 200 18.62 1.41 6.38
C VAL A 200 17.90 0.79 7.56
N CYS A 201 17.11 1.58 8.27
CA CYS A 201 16.34 1.13 9.43
C CYS A 201 14.86 1.03 9.06
N VAL A 202 14.27 -0.15 9.23
CA VAL A 202 12.81 -0.33 9.19
C VAL A 202 12.30 -0.28 10.62
N ASP A 203 11.64 0.82 10.98
CA ASP A 203 11.09 1.03 12.32
C ASP A 203 9.55 0.92 12.32
N SER A 204 9.08 -0.30 12.09
CA SER A 204 7.67 -0.68 12.12
C SER A 204 7.54 -2.18 12.37
N PRO A 205 7.04 -2.63 13.54
CA PRO A 205 6.82 -4.06 13.81
C PRO A 205 5.94 -4.74 12.76
N LEU A 206 4.86 -4.08 12.33
CA LEU A 206 3.99 -4.61 11.28
C LEU A 206 4.73 -4.77 9.94
N ALA A 207 5.60 -3.81 9.57
CA ALA A 207 6.40 -3.92 8.36
C ALA A 207 7.40 -5.08 8.44
N ASN A 208 7.98 -5.32 9.61
CA ASN A 208 8.88 -6.44 9.84
C ASN A 208 8.15 -7.78 9.63
N GLU A 209 6.96 -7.95 10.21
CA GLU A 209 6.16 -9.16 10.04
C GLU A 209 5.70 -9.35 8.58
N ALA A 210 5.23 -8.29 7.91
CA ALA A 210 4.90 -8.33 6.49
C ALA A 210 6.11 -8.72 5.63
N THR A 211 7.30 -8.20 5.93
CA THR A 211 8.53 -8.55 5.21
C THR A 211 8.93 -10.02 5.41
N LYS A 212 8.68 -10.59 6.60
CA LYS A 212 8.86 -12.04 6.82
C LYS A 212 7.94 -12.87 5.91
N ILE A 213 6.65 -12.48 5.77
CA ILE A 213 5.70 -13.14 4.87
C ILE A 213 6.17 -13.01 3.42
N PHE A 214 6.58 -11.82 2.98
CA PHE A 214 7.11 -11.55 1.63
C PHE A 214 8.50 -12.14 1.37
N SER A 215 9.16 -12.65 2.39
CA SER A 215 10.41 -13.45 2.25
C SER A 215 10.15 -14.95 2.21
N GLY A 216 8.88 -15.37 2.28
CA GLY A 216 8.46 -16.77 2.25
C GLY A 216 8.24 -17.31 0.83
N ASP A 217 7.27 -18.22 0.69
CA ASP A 217 6.92 -18.81 -0.62
C ASP A 217 6.04 -17.85 -1.44
N LEU A 218 6.64 -17.19 -2.41
CA LEU A 218 5.99 -16.24 -3.32
C LEU A 218 5.74 -16.80 -4.72
N ARG A 219 5.83 -18.10 -4.92
CA ARG A 219 5.53 -18.73 -6.23
C ARG A 219 4.14 -18.34 -6.70
N GLY A 220 4.05 -17.91 -7.96
CA GLY A 220 2.79 -17.45 -8.58
C GLY A 220 2.40 -16.00 -8.31
N TYR A 221 3.21 -15.23 -7.57
CA TYR A 221 2.94 -13.83 -7.22
C TYR A 221 4.01 -12.86 -7.73
N LEU A 222 5.27 -13.32 -7.89
CA LEU A 222 6.39 -12.49 -8.33
C LEU A 222 6.35 -12.25 -9.84
N ASP A 223 6.89 -11.09 -10.26
CA ASP A 223 7.27 -10.82 -11.64
C ASP A 223 8.49 -11.64 -12.09
N GLU A 224 8.88 -11.53 -13.35
CA GLU A 224 9.98 -12.29 -13.91
C GLU A 224 11.34 -11.89 -13.32
N GLU A 225 11.56 -10.60 -13.08
CA GLU A 225 12.82 -10.06 -12.56
C GLU A 225 13.05 -10.52 -11.11
N ALA A 226 12.05 -10.39 -10.26
CA ALA A 226 12.13 -10.86 -8.88
C ALA A 226 12.28 -12.39 -8.80
N LEU A 227 11.64 -13.13 -9.71
CA LEU A 227 11.83 -14.58 -9.82
C LEU A 227 13.26 -14.97 -10.19
N GLU A 228 13.94 -14.20 -11.06
CA GLU A 228 15.34 -14.45 -11.40
C GLU A 228 16.24 -14.24 -10.19
N VAL A 229 16.06 -13.13 -9.46
CA VAL A 229 16.81 -12.85 -8.21
C VAL A 229 16.68 -14.03 -7.23
N VAL A 230 15.47 -14.55 -7.05
CA VAL A 230 15.23 -15.68 -6.14
C VAL A 230 15.86 -16.98 -6.66
N LYS A 231 15.84 -17.23 -7.99
CA LYS A 231 16.49 -18.39 -8.62
C LYS A 231 18.01 -18.37 -8.47
N GLU A 232 18.62 -17.19 -8.47
CA GLU A 232 20.05 -16.98 -8.21
C GLU A 232 20.42 -17.20 -6.73
N GLY A 233 19.45 -17.47 -5.87
CA GLY A 233 19.65 -17.67 -4.43
C GLY A 233 19.81 -16.38 -3.63
N GLU A 234 19.55 -15.24 -4.26
CA GLU A 234 19.55 -13.94 -3.59
C GLU A 234 18.22 -13.68 -2.85
N ARG A 235 18.24 -12.80 -1.87
CA ARG A 235 17.06 -12.39 -1.10
C ARG A 235 16.61 -11.00 -1.56
N LEU A 236 15.31 -10.85 -1.83
CA LEU A 236 14.72 -9.61 -2.35
C LEU A 236 14.82 -8.44 -1.36
N PHE A 237 14.67 -8.72 -0.06
CA PHE A 237 14.47 -7.71 0.99
C PHE A 237 15.57 -7.71 2.05
N THR A 238 16.74 -8.30 1.76
CA THR A 238 17.84 -8.39 2.72
C THR A 238 19.14 -7.97 2.06
N PHE A 239 19.88 -7.09 2.70
CA PHE A 239 21.17 -6.57 2.22
C PHE A 239 22.03 -6.12 3.41
N PRO A 240 23.35 -5.97 3.26
CA PRO A 240 24.23 -5.44 4.30
C PRO A 240 23.79 -4.04 4.78
N GLY A 241 23.74 -3.83 6.09
CA GLY A 241 23.31 -2.56 6.69
C GLY A 241 21.79 -2.39 6.86
N LEU A 242 20.98 -3.40 6.54
CA LEU A 242 19.57 -3.41 6.91
C LEU A 242 19.42 -3.72 8.40
N MET A 243 18.66 -2.88 9.10
CA MET A 243 18.28 -3.05 10.50
C MET A 243 16.74 -3.03 10.62
N MET A 244 16.17 -3.99 11.32
CA MET A 244 14.76 -4.04 11.65
C MET A 244 14.60 -3.89 13.15
N THR A 245 13.89 -2.85 13.60
CA THR A 245 13.66 -2.64 15.04
C THR A 245 12.36 -3.30 15.47
N GLU A 246 12.38 -3.94 16.62
CA GLU A 246 11.20 -4.60 17.20
C GLU A 246 10.67 -3.80 18.40
N SER A 247 11.56 -3.36 19.31
CA SER A 247 11.19 -2.70 20.55
C SER A 247 11.09 -1.17 20.44
N SER A 248 10.40 -0.57 21.41
CA SER A 248 10.34 0.90 21.54
C SER A 248 11.68 1.49 21.95
N GLU A 249 12.50 0.74 22.67
CA GLU A 249 13.84 1.14 23.12
C GLU A 249 14.78 1.25 21.94
N GLU A 250 14.78 0.29 21.03
CA GLU A 250 15.55 0.35 19.78
C GLU A 250 15.12 1.54 18.91
N SER A 251 13.81 1.77 18.78
CA SER A 251 13.27 2.93 18.07
C SER A 251 13.76 4.28 18.62
N LYS A 252 13.85 4.40 19.97
CA LYS A 252 14.38 5.60 20.62
C LYS A 252 15.87 5.79 20.33
N LEU A 253 16.66 4.71 20.32
CA LEU A 253 18.08 4.75 20.02
C LEU A 253 18.38 5.28 18.62
N LEU A 254 17.53 4.99 17.63
CA LEU A 254 17.66 5.54 16.27
C LEU A 254 17.67 7.08 16.26
N ASN A 255 16.86 7.70 17.12
CA ASN A 255 16.79 9.17 17.21
C ASN A 255 17.95 9.78 18.00
N LEU A 256 18.66 9.00 18.80
CA LEU A 256 19.84 9.44 19.56
C LEU A 256 21.13 9.28 18.75
N ASP A 257 21.18 8.32 17.85
CA ASP A 257 22.32 8.07 16.98
C ASP A 257 22.48 9.17 15.93
N LYS A 258 23.66 9.78 15.87
CA LYS A 258 24.01 10.92 15.02
C LYS A 258 24.49 10.52 13.62
N SER A 259 24.75 9.24 13.38
CA SER A 259 25.17 8.76 12.06
C SER A 259 24.03 8.94 11.05
N SER A 260 24.39 9.32 9.81
CA SER A 260 23.43 9.43 8.72
C SER A 260 22.86 8.06 8.35
N LYS A 261 21.53 7.97 8.25
CA LYS A 261 20.81 6.74 7.92
C LYS A 261 19.51 7.01 7.20
N VAL A 262 19.00 6.00 6.52
CA VAL A 262 17.62 5.98 6.03
C VAL A 262 16.73 5.36 7.09
N ILE A 263 15.61 5.99 7.43
CA ILE A 263 14.60 5.46 8.35
C ILE A 263 13.28 5.32 7.61
N ILE A 264 12.82 4.09 7.43
CA ILE A 264 11.51 3.74 6.85
C ILE A 264 10.58 3.38 8.00
N SER A 265 9.46 4.10 8.15
CA SER A 265 8.58 3.89 9.29
C SER A 265 7.10 4.15 8.94
N ALA A 266 6.20 3.36 9.52
CA ALA A 266 4.76 3.55 9.39
C ALA A 266 4.26 4.60 10.42
N SER A 267 3.20 5.35 10.09
CA SER A 267 2.29 5.23 8.95
C SER A 267 2.74 6.09 7.76
N GLY A 268 2.32 5.71 6.56
CA GLY A 268 2.66 6.44 5.33
C GLY A 268 2.11 7.86 5.24
N MET A 269 1.01 8.17 5.94
CA MET A 269 0.39 9.51 6.00
C MET A 269 0.78 10.33 7.24
N CYS A 270 1.65 9.81 8.09
CA CYS A 270 2.20 10.45 9.29
C CYS A 270 1.20 10.72 10.43
N ASP A 271 -0.01 10.17 10.39
CA ASP A 271 -1.05 10.44 11.40
C ASP A 271 -0.87 9.60 12.68
N ALA A 272 -0.22 8.46 12.57
CA ALA A 272 0.02 7.54 13.67
C ALA A 272 1.41 6.87 13.55
N GLY A 273 1.76 6.06 14.53
CA GLY A 273 2.95 5.22 14.49
C GLY A 273 4.26 5.92 14.86
N ARG A 274 5.33 5.14 14.75
CA ARG A 274 6.69 5.57 15.15
C ARG A 274 7.25 6.67 14.26
N ILE A 275 6.78 6.79 13.02
CA ILE A 275 7.15 7.86 12.08
C ILE A 275 7.02 9.26 12.71
N ARG A 276 6.00 9.49 13.55
CA ARG A 276 5.78 10.79 14.18
C ARG A 276 6.92 11.17 15.14
N HIS A 277 7.56 10.19 15.78
CA HIS A 277 8.74 10.43 16.61
C HIS A 277 9.94 10.79 15.74
N HIS A 278 10.14 10.08 14.63
CA HIS A 278 11.22 10.39 13.69
C HIS A 278 11.05 11.77 13.07
N LEU A 279 9.82 12.15 12.69
CA LEU A 279 9.51 13.49 12.21
C LEU A 279 9.81 14.56 13.26
N LYS A 280 9.43 14.35 14.52
CA LYS A 280 9.73 15.27 15.62
C LYS A 280 11.24 15.55 15.75
N HIS A 281 12.08 14.52 15.56
CA HIS A 281 13.53 14.63 15.73
C HIS A 281 14.26 15.12 14.48
N ASN A 282 13.64 15.08 13.30
CA ASN A 282 14.34 15.37 12.03
C ASN A 282 13.74 16.53 11.23
N LEU A 283 12.47 16.92 11.40
CA LEU A 283 11.83 18.01 10.62
C LEU A 283 12.51 19.37 10.79
N TRP A 284 13.00 19.68 11.97
CA TRP A 284 13.63 20.98 12.27
C TRP A 284 15.07 21.08 11.79
N ARG A 285 15.68 19.97 11.34
CA ARG A 285 17.05 19.87 10.91
C ARG A 285 17.16 20.08 9.40
N GLU A 286 17.83 21.15 8.96
CA GLU A 286 17.95 21.52 7.54
C GLU A 286 18.76 20.54 6.70
N GLU A 287 19.67 19.78 7.34
CA GLU A 287 20.43 18.72 6.69
C GLU A 287 19.63 17.45 6.39
N CYS A 288 18.43 17.28 6.99
CA CYS A 288 17.59 16.10 6.83
C CYS A 288 16.66 16.21 5.63
N ALA A 289 16.18 15.05 5.15
CA ALA A 289 15.19 14.94 4.10
C ALA A 289 14.00 14.06 4.55
N ILE A 290 12.79 14.47 4.19
CA ILE A 290 11.57 13.68 4.32
C ILE A 290 11.13 13.32 2.90
N VAL A 291 10.96 12.05 2.61
CA VAL A 291 10.64 11.55 1.26
C VAL A 291 9.30 10.83 1.30
N PHE A 292 8.26 11.46 0.75
CA PHE A 292 6.96 10.83 0.58
C PHE A 292 6.94 9.97 -0.68
N VAL A 293 6.49 8.73 -0.53
CA VAL A 293 6.49 7.70 -1.59
C VAL A 293 5.08 7.15 -1.87
N GLY A 294 4.06 7.84 -1.42
CA GLY A 294 2.66 7.43 -1.58
C GLY A 294 1.70 8.60 -1.43
N TYR A 295 0.44 8.33 -1.75
CA TYR A 295 -0.65 9.29 -1.63
C TYR A 295 -0.77 9.85 -0.21
N GLN A 296 -1.06 11.15 -0.12
CA GLN A 296 -1.30 11.85 1.14
C GLN A 296 -2.72 12.41 1.14
N GLY A 297 -3.59 11.84 1.98
CA GLY A 297 -5.00 12.23 2.09
C GLY A 297 -5.19 13.63 2.69
N GLU A 298 -6.30 14.27 2.34
CA GLU A 298 -6.67 15.56 2.92
C GLU A 298 -6.74 15.50 4.45
N GLY A 299 -6.24 16.55 5.11
CA GLY A 299 -6.24 16.67 6.57
C GLY A 299 -5.15 15.88 7.30
N THR A 300 -4.35 15.06 6.59
CA THR A 300 -3.24 14.32 7.18
C THR A 300 -2.00 15.19 7.40
N LEU A 301 -1.15 14.80 8.37
CA LEU A 301 0.11 15.49 8.60
C LEU A 301 1.02 15.46 7.36
N GLY A 302 1.07 14.32 6.65
CA GLY A 302 1.86 14.20 5.43
C GLY A 302 1.39 15.17 4.34
N ARG A 303 0.09 15.36 4.19
CA ARG A 303 -0.48 16.34 3.26
C ARG A 303 -0.08 17.78 3.61
N HIS A 304 -0.18 18.18 4.87
CA HIS A 304 0.26 19.49 5.32
C HIS A 304 1.74 19.75 5.05
N LEU A 305 2.61 18.74 5.22
CA LEU A 305 4.03 18.86 4.91
C LEU A 305 4.27 19.06 3.40
N LEU A 306 3.56 18.31 2.55
CA LEU A 306 3.64 18.47 1.09
C LEU A 306 3.12 19.83 0.60
N GLU A 307 2.13 20.40 1.28
CA GLU A 307 1.60 21.73 0.98
C GLU A 307 2.51 22.87 1.46
N GLY A 308 3.65 22.52 2.06
CA GLY A 308 4.68 23.49 2.44
C GLY A 308 4.49 24.14 3.82
N ALA A 309 3.84 23.43 4.74
CA ALA A 309 3.75 23.84 6.13
C ALA A 309 5.13 24.21 6.68
N LYS A 310 5.26 25.38 7.31
CA LYS A 310 6.52 25.85 7.92
C LYS A 310 6.69 25.39 9.35
N GLN A 311 5.62 24.94 9.96
CA GLN A 311 5.55 24.47 11.34
C GLN A 311 4.42 23.47 11.49
N VAL A 312 4.63 22.43 12.28
CA VAL A 312 3.63 21.39 12.58
C VAL A 312 3.60 21.09 14.08
N ARG A 313 2.50 20.57 14.58
CA ARG A 313 2.36 20.20 15.99
C ARG A 313 2.45 18.69 16.17
N LEU A 314 3.49 18.24 16.89
CA LEU A 314 3.75 16.82 17.20
C LEU A 314 3.84 16.62 18.71
N PHE A 315 3.04 15.71 19.26
CA PHE A 315 2.98 15.43 20.71
C PHE A 315 2.82 16.66 21.62
N GLY A 316 2.10 17.67 21.13
CA GLY A 316 1.87 18.92 21.85
C GLY A 316 2.96 19.99 21.68
N GLU A 317 4.07 19.68 21.02
CA GLU A 317 5.15 20.60 20.72
C GLU A 317 5.03 21.15 19.29
N GLU A 318 5.39 22.39 19.08
CA GLU A 318 5.53 23.02 17.77
C GLU A 318 6.92 22.72 17.20
N ILE A 319 6.95 22.16 16.00
CA ILE A 319 8.19 21.73 15.31
C ILE A 319 8.30 22.52 14.01
N ALA A 320 9.40 23.25 13.82
CA ALA A 320 9.72 23.91 12.56
C ALA A 320 9.96 22.87 11.44
N VAL A 321 9.61 23.21 10.20
CA VAL A 321 9.88 22.39 9.02
C VAL A 321 11.00 23.02 8.22
N ASN A 322 12.23 22.62 8.54
CA ASN A 322 13.46 23.06 7.87
C ASN A 322 14.04 21.96 6.96
N ALA A 323 13.70 20.69 7.22
CA ALA A 323 14.10 19.55 6.39
C ALA A 323 13.57 19.71 4.96
N SER A 324 14.32 19.18 3.99
CA SER A 324 13.87 19.12 2.61
C SER A 324 12.72 18.13 2.46
N ILE A 325 11.63 18.53 1.80
CA ILE A 325 10.45 17.68 1.57
C ILE A 325 10.44 17.26 0.10
N TYR A 326 10.43 15.94 -0.15
CA TYR A 326 10.35 15.35 -1.48
C TYR A 326 9.06 14.54 -1.64
N ASN A 327 8.51 14.52 -2.86
CA ASN A 327 7.29 13.79 -3.19
C ASN A 327 7.50 12.96 -4.46
N PHE A 328 7.51 11.64 -4.30
CA PHE A 328 7.61 10.67 -5.39
C PHE A 328 6.22 10.21 -5.82
N GLN A 329 5.52 11.02 -6.60
CA GLN A 329 4.13 10.74 -7.00
C GLN A 329 3.98 9.49 -7.88
N GLY A 330 4.98 9.15 -8.69
CA GLY A 330 4.91 8.02 -9.62
C GLY A 330 5.07 6.64 -8.96
N LEU A 331 5.42 6.56 -7.67
CA LEU A 331 5.46 5.31 -6.91
C LEU A 331 4.06 4.88 -6.40
N SER A 332 2.95 5.43 -6.93
CA SER A 332 1.63 4.93 -6.51
C SER A 332 1.44 3.49 -6.96
N SER A 333 0.92 2.66 -6.06
CA SER A 333 0.55 1.27 -6.38
C SER A 333 -0.73 1.19 -7.22
N HIS A 334 -1.58 2.23 -7.24
CA HIS A 334 -2.80 2.26 -8.04
C HIS A 334 -2.51 2.58 -9.50
N ALA A 335 -3.29 1.99 -10.38
CA ALA A 335 -3.34 2.33 -11.80
C ALA A 335 -3.68 3.81 -12.01
N ASP A 336 -3.09 4.41 -13.02
CA ASP A 336 -3.48 5.74 -13.49
C ASP A 336 -4.74 5.68 -14.39
N ARG A 337 -5.23 6.85 -14.80
CA ARG A 337 -6.44 6.95 -15.62
C ARG A 337 -6.38 6.07 -16.89
N ASP A 338 -5.29 6.11 -17.62
CA ASP A 338 -5.20 5.40 -18.88
C ASP A 338 -5.15 3.89 -18.69
N HIS A 339 -4.50 3.39 -17.62
CA HIS A 339 -4.50 1.98 -17.27
C HIS A 339 -5.86 1.51 -16.72
N LEU A 340 -6.56 2.33 -15.93
CA LEU A 340 -7.95 2.05 -15.52
C LEU A 340 -8.87 1.92 -16.73
N LEU A 341 -8.71 2.81 -17.72
CA LEU A 341 -9.46 2.74 -18.98
C LEU A 341 -9.08 1.52 -19.82
N GLN A 342 -7.80 1.16 -19.89
CA GLN A 342 -7.36 -0.08 -20.55
C GLN A 342 -7.94 -1.31 -19.87
N TRP A 343 -7.95 -1.35 -18.55
CA TRP A 343 -8.48 -2.47 -17.78
C TRP A 343 -9.96 -2.70 -18.08
N ILE A 344 -10.79 -1.66 -18.03
CA ILE A 344 -12.23 -1.79 -18.31
C ILE A 344 -12.49 -2.09 -19.80
N ASP A 345 -11.62 -1.64 -20.70
CA ASP A 345 -11.72 -1.94 -22.14
C ASP A 345 -11.50 -3.42 -22.46
N GLN A 346 -10.88 -4.21 -21.59
CA GLN A 346 -10.74 -5.66 -21.73
C GLN A 346 -11.99 -6.42 -21.28
N VAL A 347 -12.88 -5.81 -20.48
CA VAL A 347 -14.13 -6.43 -20.07
C VAL A 347 -15.13 -6.39 -21.24
N LYS A 348 -14.95 -7.37 -22.14
CA LYS A 348 -15.74 -7.53 -23.37
C LYS A 348 -16.32 -8.94 -23.42
N ASP A 349 -17.40 -9.13 -24.19
CA ASP A 349 -18.00 -10.42 -24.50
C ASP A 349 -18.43 -11.25 -23.28
N PRO A 350 -19.46 -10.77 -22.54
CA PRO A 350 -20.29 -9.60 -22.79
C PRO A 350 -19.67 -8.32 -22.24
N ALA A 351 -19.95 -7.19 -22.91
CA ALA A 351 -19.65 -5.88 -22.36
C ALA A 351 -20.59 -5.55 -21.19
N PRO A 352 -20.11 -4.87 -20.13
CA PRO A 352 -20.92 -4.61 -18.95
C PRO A 352 -22.16 -3.74 -19.29
N GLN A 353 -23.30 -4.15 -18.74
CA GLN A 353 -24.55 -3.40 -18.81
C GLN A 353 -24.47 -2.13 -17.97
N GLN A 354 -23.72 -2.20 -16.85
CA GLN A 354 -23.50 -1.08 -15.93
C GLN A 354 -22.14 -1.18 -15.25
N ILE A 355 -21.50 -0.01 -15.07
CA ILE A 355 -20.26 0.16 -14.33
C ILE A 355 -20.53 1.06 -13.12
N PHE A 356 -20.22 0.57 -11.92
CA PHE A 356 -20.25 1.32 -10.68
C PHE A 356 -18.85 1.80 -10.35
N VAL A 357 -18.66 3.11 -10.29
CA VAL A 357 -17.37 3.72 -9.96
C VAL A 357 -17.32 4.01 -8.47
N VAL A 358 -16.32 3.48 -7.80
CA VAL A 358 -16.14 3.54 -6.33
C VAL A 358 -14.67 3.85 -5.99
N HIS A 359 -14.34 3.90 -4.72
CA HIS A 359 -12.95 3.99 -4.21
C HIS A 359 -12.12 5.08 -4.90
N GLY A 360 -12.29 6.31 -4.43
CA GLY A 360 -11.58 7.51 -4.87
C GLY A 360 -12.15 8.75 -4.19
N ASP A 361 -11.48 9.87 -4.30
CA ASP A 361 -12.02 11.14 -3.85
C ASP A 361 -13.31 11.43 -4.63
N ALA A 362 -14.33 12.00 -3.97
CA ALA A 362 -15.67 12.20 -4.56
C ALA A 362 -15.61 12.89 -5.93
N GLN A 363 -14.79 13.92 -6.05
CA GLN A 363 -14.60 14.66 -7.30
C GLN A 363 -13.94 13.81 -8.39
N VAL A 364 -12.92 13.01 -8.04
CA VAL A 364 -12.21 12.13 -8.98
C VAL A 364 -13.14 11.03 -9.48
N THR A 365 -13.93 10.42 -8.58
CA THR A 365 -14.93 9.40 -8.92
C THR A 365 -15.95 9.94 -9.92
N GLU A 366 -16.43 11.18 -9.74
CA GLU A 366 -17.37 11.82 -10.67
C GLU A 366 -16.74 12.08 -12.04
N ILE A 367 -15.50 12.60 -12.07
CA ILE A 367 -14.75 12.83 -13.31
C ILE A 367 -14.58 11.52 -14.07
N PHE A 368 -14.16 10.45 -13.40
CA PHE A 368 -13.94 9.17 -14.04
C PHE A 368 -15.22 8.53 -14.54
N ALA A 369 -16.31 8.61 -13.79
CA ALA A 369 -17.63 8.15 -14.22
C ALA A 369 -18.13 8.88 -15.48
N ASN A 370 -17.89 10.18 -15.59
CA ASN A 370 -18.21 10.97 -16.79
C ASN A 370 -17.35 10.54 -17.99
N THR A 371 -16.03 10.34 -17.79
CA THR A 371 -15.13 9.82 -18.83
C THR A 371 -15.63 8.48 -19.38
N LEU A 372 -16.03 7.55 -18.51
CA LEU A 372 -16.56 6.25 -18.93
C LEU A 372 -17.88 6.40 -19.71
N ARG A 373 -18.75 7.32 -19.33
CA ARG A 373 -20.04 7.59 -19.98
C ARG A 373 -19.82 8.12 -21.39
N GLU A 374 -18.97 9.14 -21.56
CA GLU A 374 -18.61 9.72 -22.86
C GLU A 374 -18.03 8.65 -23.81
N ARG A 375 -17.09 7.84 -23.35
CA ARG A 375 -16.54 6.73 -24.16
C ARG A 375 -17.59 5.69 -24.56
N SER A 376 -18.59 5.41 -23.72
CA SER A 376 -19.67 4.48 -24.05
C SER A 376 -20.59 5.03 -25.13
N GLU A 377 -20.84 6.34 -25.14
CA GLU A 377 -21.63 7.04 -26.16
C GLU A 377 -20.90 7.08 -27.51
N GLU A 378 -19.59 7.38 -27.53
CA GLU A 378 -18.76 7.31 -28.73
C GLU A 378 -18.79 5.93 -29.40
N ARG A 379 -18.73 4.85 -28.59
CA ARG A 379 -18.82 3.47 -29.10
C ARG A 379 -20.18 3.14 -29.70
N ARG A 380 -21.29 3.72 -29.18
CA ARG A 380 -22.62 3.57 -29.77
C ARG A 380 -22.74 4.28 -31.11
N VAL A 381 -22.30 5.52 -31.18
CA VAL A 381 -22.29 6.31 -32.45
C VAL A 381 -21.44 5.62 -33.52
N GLY A 382 -20.26 5.09 -33.16
CA GLY A 382 -19.40 4.35 -34.10
C GLY A 382 -20.01 3.04 -34.63
N LYS A 383 -20.99 2.44 -33.95
CA LYS A 383 -21.71 1.26 -34.44
C LYS A 383 -22.89 1.59 -35.36
N GLU A 384 -23.47 2.77 -35.24
CA GLU A 384 -24.57 3.23 -36.09
C GLU A 384 -24.07 3.75 -37.45
N CYS A 385 -22.77 4.08 -37.56
CA CYS A 385 -22.13 4.52 -38.81
C CYS A 385 -21.52 3.38 -39.65
N ARG A 386 -21.77 2.12 -39.34
CA ARG A 386 -21.40 0.93 -40.09
C ARG A 386 -22.65 0.14 -40.45
#